data_ebd5cbcb408912c5a3ee8dc80ab86097
#
_entry.id   ebd5cbcb408912c5a3ee8dc80ab86097
#
_cell.length_a   1.000
_cell.length_b   1.000
_cell.length_c   1.000
_cell.angle_alpha   90.00
_cell.angle_beta   90.00
_cell.angle_gamma   90.00
#
_symmetry.space_group_name_H-M   'P 1'
#
loop_
_entity.id
_entity.type
_entity.pdbx_description
1 polymer ?
#
loop_
_entity_poly.entity_id
_entity_poly.type
_entity_poly.pdbx_seq_one_letter_code
_entity_poly.pdbx_strand_id
1 'polypeptide(L)'
;MTRLNTSFRSVEDLIGACVDGGDDAAWGEFVRRFRGVIAGTVVRTARRFGNSEPQLIDDLIQETYLKICANRCRVLREFKPQGEDSIFGLLKTVAFSVTQDYFRGGRAAKRGAGGWESSLTLYAESAVARREGLPQVERELLLAQIDDLLKAEGEAGTPDRDRRIFWLYYRHGMTSRAIAAISQIGLTQKGVESVIQRLTAFVKQRMAKGKS
;
A
#
# COMPACT_ATOMS: atom_id res chain seq x y z
N MET A 1 -21.21 -28.58 -15.09
CA MET A 1 -20.15 -27.60 -15.13
C MET A 1 -20.79 -26.21 -15.32
N THR A 2 -21.23 -25.60 -14.24
CA THR A 2 -21.96 -24.32 -14.28
C THR A 2 -20.94 -23.21 -14.01
N ARG A 3 -20.57 -22.48 -15.04
CA ARG A 3 -19.82 -21.24 -14.88
C ARG A 3 -20.78 -20.18 -14.31
N LEU A 4 -20.82 -20.07 -12.99
CA LEU A 4 -21.44 -18.93 -12.34
C LEU A 4 -20.53 -17.73 -12.60
N ASN A 5 -20.98 -16.89 -13.54
CA ASN A 5 -20.40 -15.58 -13.79
C ASN A 5 -20.79 -14.66 -12.62
N THR A 6 -20.15 -14.86 -11.48
CA THR A 6 -20.41 -14.09 -10.26
C THR A 6 -19.69 -12.76 -10.38
N SER A 7 -20.33 -11.80 -11.08
CA SER A 7 -19.86 -10.43 -11.16
C SER A 7 -20.18 -9.73 -9.83
N PHE A 8 -19.22 -9.72 -8.91
CA PHE A 8 -19.32 -8.91 -7.68
C PHE A 8 -19.32 -7.42 -8.05
N ARG A 9 -20.43 -6.73 -7.77
CA ARG A 9 -20.65 -5.33 -8.15
C ARG A 9 -19.88 -4.37 -7.26
N SER A 10 -19.67 -4.73 -6.00
CA SER A 10 -18.92 -3.92 -5.05
C SER A 10 -17.83 -4.72 -4.33
N VAL A 11 -16.93 -4.03 -3.65
CA VAL A 11 -15.93 -4.66 -2.79
C VAL A 11 -16.58 -5.28 -1.56
N GLU A 12 -17.63 -4.65 -1.05
CA GLU A 12 -18.44 -5.12 0.07
C GLU A 12 -19.11 -6.45 -0.25
N ASP A 13 -19.72 -6.58 -1.44
CA ASP A 13 -20.35 -7.83 -1.90
C ASP A 13 -19.31 -8.96 -1.98
N LEU A 14 -18.12 -8.66 -2.50
CA LEU A 14 -17.03 -9.62 -2.60
C LEU A 14 -16.54 -10.07 -1.22
N ILE A 15 -16.33 -9.12 -0.30
CA ILE A 15 -15.92 -9.43 1.07
C ILE A 15 -16.99 -10.27 1.77
N GLY A 16 -18.26 -9.89 1.67
CA GLY A 16 -19.38 -10.66 2.22
C GLY A 16 -19.38 -12.10 1.74
N ALA A 17 -19.26 -12.32 0.42
CA ALA A 17 -19.21 -13.67 -0.16
C ALA A 17 -17.99 -14.47 0.33
N CYS A 18 -16.83 -13.85 0.50
CA CYS A 18 -15.65 -14.51 1.06
C CYS A 18 -15.84 -14.91 2.53
N VAL A 19 -16.52 -14.07 3.31
CA VAL A 19 -16.63 -14.21 4.77
C VAL A 19 -17.78 -15.15 5.17
N ASP A 20 -18.94 -15.00 4.54
CA ASP A 20 -20.17 -15.66 4.96
C ASP A 20 -20.41 -16.98 4.21
N GLY A 21 -19.95 -17.08 2.98
CA GLY A 21 -20.23 -18.22 2.12
C GLY A 21 -19.11 -19.25 1.99
N GLY A 22 -17.86 -18.88 2.29
CA GLY A 22 -16.70 -19.73 1.97
C GLY A 22 -16.63 -20.06 0.47
N ASP A 23 -17.16 -19.17 -0.38
CA ASP A 23 -17.27 -19.37 -1.83
C ASP A 23 -15.88 -19.29 -2.48
N ASP A 24 -15.43 -20.44 -3.02
CA ASP A 24 -14.14 -20.54 -3.72
C ASP A 24 -14.04 -19.56 -4.90
N ALA A 25 -15.17 -19.27 -5.59
CA ALA A 25 -15.21 -18.31 -6.68
C ALA A 25 -14.99 -16.86 -6.16
N ALA A 26 -15.58 -16.53 -5.01
CA ALA A 26 -15.36 -15.25 -4.36
C ALA A 26 -13.89 -15.08 -3.92
N TRP A 27 -13.30 -16.12 -3.33
CA TRP A 27 -11.88 -16.11 -2.98
C TRP A 27 -10.98 -16.03 -4.21
N GLY A 28 -11.30 -16.73 -5.29
CA GLY A 28 -10.58 -16.62 -6.56
C GLY A 28 -10.58 -15.18 -7.10
N GLU A 29 -11.74 -14.52 -7.06
CA GLU A 29 -11.88 -13.12 -7.48
C GLU A 29 -11.16 -12.17 -6.52
N PHE A 30 -11.21 -12.42 -5.20
CA PHE A 30 -10.47 -11.65 -4.20
C PHE A 30 -8.95 -11.70 -4.47
N VAL A 31 -8.42 -12.90 -4.69
CA VAL A 31 -7.00 -13.07 -5.02
C VAL A 31 -6.68 -12.35 -6.32
N ARG A 32 -7.49 -12.52 -7.36
CA ARG A 32 -7.28 -11.88 -8.66
C ARG A 32 -7.21 -10.34 -8.55
N ARG A 33 -8.12 -9.74 -7.76
CA ARG A 33 -8.18 -8.27 -7.59
C ARG A 33 -7.07 -7.72 -6.73
N PHE A 34 -6.68 -8.42 -5.67
CA PHE A 34 -5.87 -7.83 -4.60
C PHE A 34 -4.45 -8.40 -4.51
N ARG A 35 -4.11 -9.47 -5.27
CA ARG A 35 -2.77 -10.07 -5.24
C ARG A 35 -1.67 -9.04 -5.52
N GLY A 36 -1.87 -8.17 -6.51
CA GLY A 36 -0.88 -7.14 -6.88
C GLY A 36 -0.56 -6.19 -5.73
N VAL A 37 -1.59 -5.77 -4.98
CA VAL A 37 -1.43 -4.86 -3.83
C VAL A 37 -0.66 -5.54 -2.70
N ILE A 38 -1.02 -6.78 -2.37
CA ILE A 38 -0.35 -7.59 -1.35
C ILE A 38 1.11 -7.84 -1.76
N ALA A 39 1.34 -8.37 -2.96
CA ALA A 39 2.68 -8.66 -3.46
C ALA A 39 3.57 -7.41 -3.52
N GLY A 40 3.06 -6.31 -4.05
CA GLY A 40 3.80 -5.05 -4.10
C GLY A 40 4.18 -4.53 -2.71
N THR A 41 3.31 -4.70 -1.72
CA THR A 41 3.61 -4.29 -0.34
C THR A 41 4.67 -5.21 0.29
N VAL A 42 4.54 -6.52 0.12
CA VAL A 42 5.53 -7.51 0.59
C VAL A 42 6.91 -7.21 0.00
N VAL A 43 7.00 -7.09 -1.34
CA VAL A 43 8.27 -6.81 -2.04
C VAL A 43 8.92 -5.53 -1.54
N ARG A 44 8.15 -4.43 -1.47
CA ARG A 44 8.68 -3.15 -0.97
C ARG A 44 9.19 -3.26 0.47
N THR A 45 8.42 -3.94 1.31
CA THR A 45 8.78 -4.10 2.72
C THR A 45 10.02 -4.98 2.87
N ALA A 46 10.09 -6.12 2.19
CA ALA A 46 11.24 -7.03 2.23
C ALA A 46 12.53 -6.35 1.74
N ARG A 47 12.45 -5.56 0.67
CA ARG A 47 13.59 -4.76 0.16
C ARG A 47 14.16 -3.79 1.20
N ARG A 48 13.33 -3.22 2.07
CA ARG A 48 13.81 -2.35 3.18
C ARG A 48 14.66 -3.12 4.19
N PHE A 49 14.47 -4.43 4.28
CA PHE A 49 15.30 -5.33 5.11
C PHE A 49 16.48 -5.94 4.34
N GLY A 50 16.70 -5.50 3.08
CA GLY A 50 17.79 -5.99 2.24
C GLY A 50 17.54 -7.37 1.63
N ASN A 51 16.28 -7.80 1.57
CA ASN A 51 15.90 -9.08 0.99
C ASN A 51 14.97 -8.90 -0.22
N SER A 52 15.21 -9.67 -1.27
CA SER A 52 14.38 -9.74 -2.46
C SER A 52 14.33 -11.15 -3.06
N GLU A 53 14.59 -12.16 -2.22
CA GLU A 53 14.55 -13.56 -2.63
C GLU A 53 13.12 -13.95 -3.04
N PRO A 54 12.92 -14.46 -4.28
CA PRO A 54 11.58 -14.75 -4.79
C PRO A 54 10.80 -15.74 -3.92
N GLN A 55 11.45 -16.79 -3.43
CA GLN A 55 10.82 -17.80 -2.59
C GLN A 55 10.27 -17.18 -1.30
N LEU A 56 11.07 -16.36 -0.61
CA LEU A 56 10.63 -15.67 0.59
C LEU A 56 9.47 -14.71 0.30
N ILE A 57 9.49 -14.01 -0.83
CA ILE A 57 8.41 -13.11 -1.23
C ILE A 57 7.10 -13.90 -1.39
N ASP A 58 7.13 -15.04 -2.07
CA ASP A 58 5.95 -15.88 -2.27
C ASP A 58 5.43 -16.43 -0.93
N ASP A 59 6.31 -16.87 -0.04
CA ASP A 59 5.95 -17.35 1.30
C ASP A 59 5.25 -16.24 2.13
N LEU A 60 5.77 -15.02 2.09
CA LEU A 60 5.18 -13.88 2.81
C LEU A 60 3.84 -13.45 2.21
N ILE A 61 3.64 -13.59 0.90
CA ILE A 61 2.34 -13.38 0.25
C ILE A 61 1.34 -14.43 0.75
N GLN A 62 1.73 -15.70 0.79
CA GLN A 62 0.89 -16.77 1.30
C GLN A 62 0.54 -16.56 2.78
N GLU A 63 1.52 -16.22 3.61
CA GLU A 63 1.31 -15.92 5.02
C GLU A 63 0.35 -14.74 5.21
N THR A 64 0.40 -13.74 4.32
CA THR A 64 -0.56 -12.62 4.32
C THR A 64 -1.99 -13.13 4.08
N TYR A 65 -2.21 -14.04 3.12
CA TYR A 65 -3.53 -14.62 2.90
C TYR A 65 -3.98 -15.46 4.10
N LEU A 66 -3.09 -16.27 4.68
CA LEU A 66 -3.41 -17.05 5.89
C LEU A 66 -3.82 -16.13 7.04
N LYS A 67 -3.15 -14.99 7.21
CA LYS A 67 -3.52 -13.99 8.21
C LYS A 67 -4.88 -13.36 7.96
N ILE A 68 -5.22 -13.09 6.70
CA ILE A 68 -6.54 -12.56 6.30
C ILE A 68 -7.64 -13.58 6.60
N CYS A 69 -7.39 -14.86 6.30
CA CYS A 69 -8.35 -15.96 6.52
C CYS A 69 -8.43 -16.40 7.99
N ALA A 70 -7.45 -16.03 8.84
CA ALA A 70 -7.40 -16.46 10.22
C ALA A 70 -8.64 -16.06 11.02
N ASN A 71 -9.02 -16.90 11.99
CA ASN A 71 -10.14 -16.64 12.89
C ASN A 71 -11.45 -16.35 12.13
N ARG A 72 -11.77 -17.17 11.13
CA ARG A 72 -12.95 -17.03 10.25
C ARG A 72 -12.98 -15.65 9.58
N CYS A 73 -11.85 -15.25 8.99
CA CYS A 73 -11.69 -13.97 8.29
C CYS A 73 -11.98 -12.75 9.17
N ARG A 74 -11.62 -12.82 10.45
CA ARG A 74 -11.88 -11.74 11.42
C ARG A 74 -11.46 -10.36 10.89
N VAL A 75 -10.31 -10.28 10.23
CA VAL A 75 -9.78 -9.03 9.66
C VAL A 75 -10.75 -8.41 8.64
N LEU A 76 -11.40 -9.21 7.82
CA LEU A 76 -12.39 -8.76 6.84
C LEU A 76 -13.76 -8.49 7.49
N ARG A 77 -14.14 -9.25 8.51
CA ARG A 77 -15.41 -9.07 9.25
C ARG A 77 -15.46 -7.77 10.04
N GLU A 78 -14.34 -7.42 10.68
CA GLU A 78 -14.23 -6.19 11.47
C GLU A 78 -13.96 -4.97 10.60
N PHE A 79 -13.67 -5.17 9.30
CA PHE A 79 -13.40 -4.09 8.37
C PHE A 79 -14.67 -3.27 8.11
N LYS A 80 -14.58 -1.96 8.39
CA LYS A 80 -15.63 -0.99 8.08
C LYS A 80 -15.17 -0.14 6.90
N PRO A 81 -15.73 -0.35 5.69
CA PRO A 81 -15.35 0.44 4.53
C PRO A 81 -15.69 1.92 4.73
N GLN A 82 -14.70 2.77 4.50
CA GLN A 82 -14.86 4.23 4.49
C GLN A 82 -14.79 4.80 3.06
N GLY A 83 -15.11 3.95 2.07
CA GLY A 83 -15.03 4.22 0.64
C GLY A 83 -14.44 3.03 -0.10
N GLU A 84 -14.64 2.98 -1.42
CA GLU A 84 -14.23 1.85 -2.29
C GLU A 84 -12.76 1.46 -2.17
N ASP A 85 -11.91 2.41 -1.77
CA ASP A 85 -10.47 2.23 -1.69
C ASP A 85 -9.95 1.81 -0.33
N SER A 86 -10.79 1.82 0.69
CA SER A 86 -10.38 1.55 2.07
C SER A 86 -9.84 0.13 2.26
N ILE A 87 -10.31 -0.83 1.46
CA ILE A 87 -9.81 -2.23 1.46
C ILE A 87 -8.32 -2.29 1.14
N PHE A 88 -7.83 -1.46 0.23
CA PHE A 88 -6.40 -1.45 -0.12
C PHE A 88 -5.53 -1.03 1.07
N GLY A 89 -6.01 -0.11 1.90
CA GLY A 89 -5.36 0.28 3.14
C GLY A 89 -5.25 -0.89 4.12
N LEU A 90 -6.36 -1.62 4.33
CA LEU A 90 -6.37 -2.81 5.17
C LEU A 90 -5.37 -3.86 4.69
N LEU A 91 -5.44 -4.24 3.41
CA LEU A 91 -4.58 -5.28 2.85
C LEU A 91 -3.10 -4.93 2.93
N LYS A 92 -2.76 -3.67 2.68
CA LYS A 92 -1.38 -3.17 2.86
C LYS A 92 -0.94 -3.24 4.30
N THR A 93 -1.81 -2.90 5.25
CA THR A 93 -1.50 -3.00 6.68
C THR A 93 -1.20 -4.43 7.07
N VAL A 94 -2.02 -5.38 6.64
CA VAL A 94 -1.81 -6.81 6.95
C VAL A 94 -0.51 -7.31 6.31
N ALA A 95 -0.29 -7.05 5.01
CA ALA A 95 0.91 -7.48 4.29
C ALA A 95 2.20 -6.87 4.88
N PHE A 96 2.15 -5.59 5.26
CA PHE A 96 3.26 -4.91 5.92
C PHE A 96 3.54 -5.53 7.29
N SER A 97 2.52 -5.76 8.11
CA SER A 97 2.66 -6.36 9.44
C SER A 97 3.30 -7.76 9.34
N VAL A 98 2.74 -8.63 8.49
CA VAL A 98 3.28 -9.99 8.28
C VAL A 98 4.75 -9.95 7.88
N THR A 99 5.09 -9.13 6.89
CA THR A 99 6.47 -9.02 6.42
C THR A 99 7.40 -8.47 7.49
N GLN A 100 6.95 -7.45 8.22
CA GLN A 100 7.72 -6.84 9.29
C GLN A 100 7.94 -7.80 10.46
N ASP A 101 6.91 -8.55 10.84
CA ASP A 101 6.97 -9.52 11.94
C ASP A 101 7.95 -10.67 11.61
N TYR A 102 7.96 -11.14 10.37
CA TYR A 102 8.95 -12.09 9.88
C TYR A 102 10.39 -11.61 10.10
N PHE A 103 10.70 -10.40 9.63
CA PHE A 103 12.05 -9.85 9.77
C PHE A 103 12.39 -9.45 11.21
N ARG A 104 11.40 -9.09 12.03
CA ARG A 104 11.61 -8.85 13.47
C ARG A 104 11.84 -10.14 14.22
N GLY A 105 11.08 -11.19 13.94
CA GLY A 105 11.27 -12.51 14.54
C GLY A 105 12.66 -13.06 14.27
N GLY A 106 13.14 -12.95 13.03
CA GLY A 106 14.52 -13.30 12.67
C GLY A 106 15.59 -12.43 13.32
N ARG A 107 15.28 -11.18 13.69
CA ARG A 107 16.17 -10.27 14.42
C ARG A 107 16.04 -10.39 15.93
N ALA A 108 14.87 -10.76 16.46
CA ALA A 108 14.66 -11.01 17.89
C ALA A 108 15.40 -12.27 18.35
N ALA A 109 15.55 -13.25 17.48
CA ALA A 109 16.50 -14.35 17.69
C ALA A 109 17.95 -13.88 17.75
N LYS A 110 18.26 -12.65 17.27
CA LYS A 110 19.60 -12.04 17.33
C LYS A 110 19.76 -10.86 18.29
N ARG A 111 18.69 -10.17 18.72
CA ARG A 111 18.71 -9.07 19.72
C ARG A 111 17.28 -8.71 20.18
N GLY A 112 17.07 -8.59 21.47
CA GLY A 112 15.76 -8.31 22.07
C GLY A 112 15.15 -6.93 21.77
N ALA A 113 13.84 -6.91 21.76
CA ALA A 113 12.87 -5.87 22.04
C ALA A 113 12.88 -4.54 21.26
N GLY A 114 11.69 -4.14 20.81
CA GLY A 114 11.26 -2.74 20.79
C GLY A 114 10.44 -2.26 19.60
N GLY A 115 9.18 -1.84 19.86
CA GLY A 115 8.53 -0.66 19.28
C GLY A 115 7.51 -0.86 18.15
N TRP A 116 6.25 -0.61 18.50
CA TRP A 116 5.12 -0.36 17.60
C TRP A 116 5.30 0.97 16.85
N GLU A 117 5.14 0.97 15.53
CA GLU A 117 4.96 2.19 14.75
C GLU A 117 3.64 2.17 13.96
N SER A 118 2.95 3.26 14.12
CA SER A 118 1.60 3.65 13.80
C SER A 118 1.11 3.36 12.38
N SER A 119 -0.13 2.87 12.33
CA SER A 119 -0.95 2.44 11.19
C SER A 119 -1.31 3.54 10.17
N LEU A 120 -1.03 4.81 10.45
CA LEU A 120 -1.48 5.96 9.63
C LEU A 120 -0.72 6.14 8.31
N THR A 121 0.47 5.57 8.18
CA THR A 121 1.36 5.74 7.01
C THR A 121 0.88 4.96 5.78
N LEU A 122 -0.03 4.00 5.97
CA LEU A 122 -0.45 3.04 4.94
C LEU A 122 -1.55 3.55 4.00
N TYR A 123 -2.34 4.54 4.44
CA TYR A 123 -3.45 5.05 3.61
C TYR A 123 -2.99 5.86 2.39
N ALA A 124 -1.83 6.51 2.47
CA ALA A 124 -1.32 7.34 1.39
C ALA A 124 -0.75 6.54 0.20
N GLU A 125 -0.31 5.28 0.43
CA GLU A 125 0.26 4.42 -0.62
C GLU A 125 -0.81 3.87 -1.59
N SER A 126 -2.10 3.93 -1.22
CA SER A 126 -3.17 3.28 -2.00
C SER A 126 -3.42 3.89 -3.38
N ALA A 127 -3.08 5.16 -3.61
CA ALA A 127 -3.35 5.81 -4.88
C ALA A 127 -2.40 5.38 -6.02
N VAL A 128 -1.15 5.06 -5.69
CA VAL A 128 -0.13 4.63 -6.67
C VAL A 128 -0.21 3.13 -6.95
N ALA A 129 -0.55 2.33 -5.94
CA ALA A 129 -0.62 0.87 -6.05
C ALA A 129 -1.78 0.34 -6.91
N ARG A 130 -2.80 1.16 -7.22
CA ARG A 130 -3.91 0.75 -8.11
C ARG A 130 -3.49 0.42 -9.54
N ARG A 131 -2.28 0.77 -9.95
CA ARG A 131 -1.82 0.62 -11.33
C ARG A 131 -0.62 -0.32 -11.48
N GLU A 132 -0.41 -1.23 -10.53
CA GLU A 132 0.65 -2.26 -10.65
C GLU A 132 0.41 -3.27 -11.79
N GLY A 133 -0.74 -3.22 -12.47
CA GLY A 133 -1.04 -3.99 -13.69
C GLY A 133 -0.78 -3.24 -15.00
N LEU A 134 -0.29 -1.99 -14.96
CA LEU A 134 0.01 -1.25 -16.17
C LEU A 134 1.33 -1.72 -16.80
N PRO A 135 1.41 -1.77 -18.15
CA PRO A 135 2.66 -1.91 -18.86
C PRO A 135 3.70 -0.91 -18.33
N GLN A 136 4.98 -1.30 -18.35
CA GLN A 136 6.06 -0.47 -17.79
C GLN A 136 6.07 0.95 -18.36
N VAL A 137 5.81 1.07 -19.66
CA VAL A 137 5.75 2.37 -20.37
C VAL A 137 4.63 3.27 -19.81
N GLU A 138 3.44 2.72 -19.61
CA GLU A 138 2.32 3.49 -19.07
C GLU A 138 2.55 3.92 -17.62
N ARG A 139 3.25 3.09 -16.85
CA ARG A 139 3.65 3.42 -15.48
C ARG A 139 4.68 4.54 -15.44
N GLU A 140 5.65 4.51 -16.36
CA GLU A 140 6.68 5.56 -16.48
C GLU A 140 6.05 6.89 -16.92
N LEU A 141 5.14 6.87 -17.89
CA LEU A 141 4.39 8.04 -18.32
C LEU A 141 3.56 8.63 -17.17
N LEU A 142 2.90 7.79 -16.38
CA LEU A 142 2.14 8.24 -15.22
C LEU A 142 3.04 8.89 -14.16
N LEU A 143 4.20 8.29 -13.89
CA LEU A 143 5.15 8.85 -12.92
C LEU A 143 5.70 10.19 -13.41
N ALA A 144 5.96 10.32 -14.72
CA ALA A 144 6.38 11.59 -15.34
C ALA A 144 5.27 12.65 -15.19
N GLN A 145 4.01 12.32 -15.50
CA GLN A 145 2.87 13.23 -15.31
C GLN A 145 2.73 13.69 -13.85
N ILE A 146 2.89 12.78 -12.89
CA ILE A 146 2.86 13.14 -11.47
C ILE A 146 4.02 14.08 -11.12
N ASP A 147 5.21 13.82 -11.64
CA ASP A 147 6.38 14.67 -11.39
C ASP A 147 6.21 16.07 -11.95
N ASP A 148 5.63 16.20 -13.15
CA ASP A 148 5.34 17.49 -13.78
C ASP A 148 4.26 18.25 -13.00
N LEU A 149 3.22 17.58 -12.49
CA LEU A 149 2.23 18.21 -11.60
C LEU A 149 2.88 18.73 -10.31
N LEU A 150 3.79 17.95 -9.71
CA LEU A 150 4.49 18.36 -8.49
C LEU A 150 5.47 19.51 -8.73
N LYS A 151 6.09 19.59 -9.92
CA LYS A 151 6.93 20.73 -10.32
C LYS A 151 6.10 22.00 -10.48
N ALA A 152 4.98 21.92 -11.21
CA ALA A 152 4.09 23.06 -11.41
C ALA A 152 3.53 23.60 -10.08
N GLU A 153 3.24 22.75 -9.12
CA GLU A 153 2.85 23.15 -7.77
C GLU A 153 4.02 23.82 -7.01
N GLY A 154 5.26 23.39 -7.27
CA GLY A 154 6.48 23.97 -6.71
C GLY A 154 6.69 25.43 -7.15
N GLU A 155 6.45 25.73 -8.41
CA GLU A 155 6.48 27.11 -8.95
C GLU A 155 5.41 27.99 -8.30
N ALA A 156 4.29 27.42 -7.88
CA ALA A 156 3.22 28.11 -7.15
C ALA A 156 3.44 28.23 -5.63
N GLY A 157 4.60 27.79 -5.11
CA GLY A 157 4.97 27.92 -3.70
C GLY A 157 5.28 26.65 -2.93
N THR A 158 5.30 25.48 -3.58
CA THR A 158 5.72 24.25 -2.94
C THR A 158 7.23 24.05 -3.10
N PRO A 159 8.01 24.00 -2.01
CA PRO A 159 9.46 23.84 -2.11
C PRO A 159 9.86 22.53 -2.78
N ASP A 160 10.99 22.52 -3.52
CA ASP A 160 11.62 21.30 -4.07
C ASP A 160 11.82 20.21 -3.01
N ARG A 161 11.99 20.63 -1.75
CA ARG A 161 12.02 19.75 -0.58
C ARG A 161 10.77 18.88 -0.49
N ASP A 162 9.58 19.45 -0.66
CA ASP A 162 8.31 18.76 -0.50
C ASP A 162 8.09 17.73 -1.62
N ARG A 163 8.50 18.08 -2.85
CA ARG A 163 8.55 17.14 -3.97
C ARG A 163 9.53 15.98 -3.69
N ARG A 164 10.71 16.27 -3.13
CA ARG A 164 11.67 15.25 -2.71
C ARG A 164 11.10 14.33 -1.64
N ILE A 165 10.39 14.87 -0.63
CA ILE A 165 9.70 14.10 0.40
C ILE A 165 8.69 13.14 -0.24
N PHE A 166 7.88 13.62 -1.18
CA PHE A 166 6.90 12.80 -1.88
C PHE A 166 7.57 11.60 -2.57
N TRP A 167 8.66 11.81 -3.32
CA TRP A 167 9.35 10.72 -4.02
C TRP A 167 10.12 9.80 -3.09
N LEU A 168 10.74 10.29 -2.03
CA LEU A 168 11.35 9.45 -0.99
C LEU A 168 10.32 8.49 -0.37
N TYR A 169 9.11 8.98 -0.16
CA TYR A 169 8.03 8.18 0.38
C TYR A 169 7.47 7.18 -0.65
N TYR A 170 7.03 7.66 -1.83
CA TYR A 170 6.31 6.83 -2.79
C TYR A 170 7.22 5.96 -3.66
N ARG A 171 8.35 6.45 -4.12
CA ARG A 171 9.25 5.74 -5.01
C ARG A 171 10.30 4.92 -4.26
N HIS A 172 10.86 5.49 -3.20
CA HIS A 172 11.90 4.84 -2.39
C HIS A 172 11.35 4.11 -1.17
N GLY A 173 10.05 4.26 -0.87
CA GLY A 173 9.38 3.56 0.22
C GLY A 173 9.92 3.90 1.61
N MET A 174 10.48 5.09 1.80
CA MET A 174 10.98 5.52 3.10
C MET A 174 9.82 5.86 4.04
N THR A 175 9.98 5.57 5.32
CA THR A 175 8.99 5.99 6.33
C THR A 175 9.09 7.49 6.59
N SER A 176 8.01 8.13 7.05
CA SER A 176 8.00 9.55 7.43
C SER A 176 9.08 9.86 8.47
N ARG A 177 9.32 8.94 9.40
CA ARG A 177 10.38 9.05 10.40
C ARG A 177 11.78 9.00 9.77
N ALA A 178 12.02 8.08 8.83
CA ALA A 178 13.30 7.97 8.14
C ALA A 178 13.57 9.22 7.27
N ILE A 179 12.53 9.77 6.63
CA ILE A 179 12.62 11.01 5.85
C ILE A 179 12.92 12.20 6.77
N ALA A 180 12.24 12.29 7.92
CA ALA A 180 12.48 13.35 8.90
C ALA A 180 13.90 13.31 9.51
N ALA A 181 14.52 12.14 9.55
CA ALA A 181 15.91 11.96 10.02
C ALA A 181 16.96 12.49 9.03
N ILE A 182 16.57 12.80 7.78
CA ILE A 182 17.46 13.40 6.79
C ILE A 182 17.63 14.88 7.14
N SER A 183 18.84 15.28 7.54
CA SER A 183 19.13 16.66 8.03
C SER A 183 18.70 17.76 7.06
N GLN A 184 18.79 17.50 5.75
CA GLN A 184 18.41 18.45 4.69
C GLN A 184 16.91 18.68 4.55
N ILE A 185 16.07 17.81 5.13
CA ILE A 185 14.61 17.93 5.09
C ILE A 185 14.14 18.99 6.08
N GLY A 186 14.73 19.05 7.28
CA GLY A 186 14.43 20.09 8.28
C GLY A 186 12.99 20.08 8.78
N LEU A 187 12.30 18.94 8.74
CA LEU A 187 10.94 18.75 9.22
C LEU A 187 10.87 17.66 10.28
N THR A 188 9.94 17.82 11.21
CA THR A 188 9.55 16.72 12.12
C THR A 188 8.83 15.62 11.35
N GLN A 189 8.71 14.42 11.94
CA GLN A 189 7.93 13.33 11.36
C GLN A 189 6.52 13.78 10.99
N LYS A 190 5.83 14.51 11.90
CA LYS A 190 4.48 15.04 11.66
C LYS A 190 4.45 16.06 10.51
N GLY A 191 5.50 16.88 10.37
CA GLY A 191 5.65 17.79 9.24
C GLY A 191 5.79 17.05 7.92
N VAL A 192 6.57 15.98 7.86
CA VAL A 192 6.71 15.10 6.69
C VAL A 192 5.36 14.45 6.33
N GLU A 193 4.63 13.94 7.31
CA GLU A 193 3.29 13.35 7.10
C GLU A 193 2.31 14.36 6.51
N SER A 194 2.30 15.59 7.03
CA SER A 194 1.45 16.66 6.50
C SER A 194 1.78 17.00 5.03
N VAL A 195 3.06 17.06 4.67
CA VAL A 195 3.50 17.27 3.28
C VAL A 195 3.01 16.13 2.38
N ILE A 196 3.21 14.88 2.81
CA ILE A 196 2.78 13.70 2.04
C ILE A 196 1.26 13.74 1.82
N GLN A 197 0.47 14.01 2.86
CA GLN A 197 -0.99 14.09 2.77
C GLN A 197 -1.44 15.19 1.80
N ARG A 198 -0.88 16.39 1.92
CA ARG A 198 -1.19 17.54 1.07
C ARG A 198 -0.90 17.24 -0.39
N LEU A 199 0.31 16.78 -0.72
CA LEU A 199 0.70 16.49 -2.09
C LEU A 199 -0.07 15.30 -2.68
N THR A 200 -0.42 14.31 -1.86
CA THR A 200 -1.26 13.19 -2.30
C THR A 200 -2.67 13.66 -2.68
N ALA A 201 -3.28 14.52 -1.87
CA ALA A 201 -4.58 15.10 -2.16
C ALA A 201 -4.54 15.95 -3.44
N PHE A 202 -3.51 16.78 -3.60
CA PHE A 202 -3.29 17.60 -4.79
C PHE A 202 -3.18 16.75 -6.06
N VAL A 203 -2.31 15.73 -6.07
CA VAL A 203 -2.14 14.83 -7.23
C VAL A 203 -3.45 14.12 -7.56
N LYS A 204 -4.18 13.60 -6.56
CA LYS A 204 -5.48 12.97 -6.77
C LYS A 204 -6.47 13.90 -7.44
N GLN A 205 -6.59 15.13 -6.96
CA GLN A 205 -7.50 16.13 -7.49
C GLN A 205 -7.19 16.50 -8.95
N ARG A 206 -5.89 16.70 -9.27
CA ARG A 206 -5.46 17.05 -10.63
C ARG A 206 -5.64 15.90 -11.60
N MET A 207 -5.31 14.68 -11.19
CA MET A 207 -5.49 13.48 -12.01
C MET A 207 -6.98 13.16 -12.27
N ALA A 208 -7.87 13.51 -11.36
CA ALA A 208 -9.32 13.35 -11.56
C ALA A 208 -9.86 14.35 -12.59
N LYS A 209 -9.39 15.61 -12.57
CA LYS A 209 -9.79 16.65 -13.50
C LYS A 209 -9.27 16.46 -14.94
N GLY A 210 -8.14 15.79 -15.11
CA GLY A 210 -7.57 15.50 -16.43
C GLY A 210 -8.24 14.35 -17.18
N LYS A 211 -9.30 13.74 -16.63
CA LYS A 211 -10.09 12.68 -17.25
C LYS A 211 -11.47 13.13 -17.76
N SER A 212 -11.80 14.39 -17.64
CA SER A 212 -12.99 15.03 -18.22
C SER A 212 -12.63 15.74 -19.51
#